data_cf8da8579a122a09e84f6d86036d8e61
#
_entry.id   cf8da8579a122a09e84f6d86036d8e61
#
_cell.length_a   1.000
_cell.length_b   1.000
_cell.length_c   1.000
_cell.angle_alpha   90.00
_cell.angle_beta   90.00
_cell.angle_gamma   90.00
#
_symmetry.space_group_name_H-M   'P 1'
#
loop_
_entity.id
_entity.type
_entity.pdbx_description
1 polymer ?
#
loop_
_entity_poly.entity_id
_entity_poly.type
_entity_poly.pdbx_seq_one_letter_code
_entity_poly.pdbx_strand_id
1 'polypeptide(L)'
;MAVDVSRTQDVYKDAGQSVNFTTLLLNRKDRDAELEVIQDMADRIQAIKRSVSIRANGEGLGIAFGFSRKAWDYLFPNAPVPKELEDFQGIKGDKQDVPAVAADLFLHVRSNDESVTYTVVDQIMEFLRPITSVVDETHGFHYEQGRAIIDFVDGTENPVSQEAVEWGVIGDEDPEFTNGSYAFAQKYEHDLDAWRALPTEMQEKFIGRRKFSDIELEDDEKDPAAHNVVSQDNRDDKEHKIVRMNVPFAQPGQGVRGTYFIGYARYWDVTKTMLTNMFTQNDKLLDYSKPITGMLFFIPSLDTLDAIAEGEL
;
A
#
# COMPACT_ATOMS: atom_id res chain seq x y z
N MET A 1 9.21 -14.54 17.98
CA MET A 1 8.90 -13.55 19.04
C MET A 1 7.49 -13.04 18.80
N ALA A 2 6.75 -12.69 19.84
CA ALA A 2 5.47 -12.01 19.65
C ALA A 2 5.70 -10.64 18.99
N VAL A 3 4.81 -10.22 18.09
CA VAL A 3 4.86 -8.90 17.47
C VAL A 3 4.77 -7.81 18.54
N ASP A 4 5.68 -6.84 18.48
CA ASP A 4 5.64 -5.62 19.30
C ASP A 4 5.18 -4.45 18.43
N VAL A 5 3.92 -4.07 18.56
CA VAL A 5 3.30 -2.97 17.81
C VAL A 5 3.99 -1.62 18.00
N SER A 6 4.72 -1.43 19.09
CA SER A 6 5.48 -0.20 19.33
C SER A 6 6.73 -0.10 18.45
N ARG A 7 7.15 -1.22 17.87
CA ARG A 7 8.33 -1.33 17.00
C ARG A 7 7.95 -1.43 15.51
N THR A 8 6.66 -1.38 15.17
CA THR A 8 6.21 -1.34 13.77
C THR A 8 6.18 0.08 13.23
N GLN A 9 6.32 0.24 11.92
CA GLN A 9 5.88 1.46 11.24
C GLN A 9 4.34 1.50 11.16
N ASP A 10 3.75 2.57 10.65
CA ASP A 10 2.29 2.77 10.66
C ASP A 10 1.57 2.01 9.54
N VAL A 11 1.74 0.69 9.46
CA VAL A 11 1.19 -0.17 8.39
C VAL A 11 -0.25 -0.65 8.66
N TYR A 12 -0.72 -0.60 9.91
CA TYR A 12 -2.02 -1.12 10.35
C TYR A 12 -3.01 -0.02 10.81
N LYS A 13 -2.70 1.24 10.56
CA LYS A 13 -3.52 2.39 10.94
C LYS A 13 -4.40 2.87 9.81
N ASP A 14 -5.42 3.65 10.14
CA ASP A 14 -6.37 4.23 9.20
C ASP A 14 -5.71 5.08 8.09
N ALA A 15 -6.42 5.18 6.96
CA ALA A 15 -5.95 5.90 5.78
C ALA A 15 -5.76 7.41 5.99
N GLY A 16 -6.48 8.04 6.96
CA GLY A 16 -6.47 9.49 7.16
C GLY A 16 -7.29 10.25 6.11
N GLN A 17 -7.32 11.58 6.22
CA GLN A 17 -8.05 12.46 5.30
C GLN A 17 -7.20 12.91 4.11
N SER A 18 -5.89 13.03 4.32
CA SER A 18 -4.87 13.42 3.32
C SER A 18 -3.78 12.38 3.27
N VAL A 19 -3.45 11.94 2.07
CA VAL A 19 -2.48 10.86 1.84
C VAL A 19 -1.52 11.26 0.74
N ASN A 20 -0.24 10.97 0.93
CA ASN A 20 0.78 11.06 -0.13
C ASN A 20 1.46 9.70 -0.28
N PHE A 21 1.52 9.24 -1.52
CA PHE A 21 2.32 8.10 -1.94
C PHE A 21 3.42 8.58 -2.87
N THR A 22 4.68 8.36 -2.50
CA THR A 22 5.83 8.70 -3.32
C THR A 22 6.67 7.47 -3.57
N THR A 23 6.96 7.18 -4.83
CA THR A 23 7.87 6.11 -5.24
C THR A 23 9.07 6.68 -5.95
N LEU A 24 10.26 6.18 -5.62
CA LEU A 24 11.52 6.77 -6.02
C LEU A 24 12.46 5.71 -6.61
N LEU A 25 13.29 6.11 -7.56
CA LEU A 25 14.45 5.33 -8.00
C LEU A 25 15.73 5.96 -7.46
N LEU A 26 16.63 5.15 -6.91
CA LEU A 26 17.99 5.54 -6.57
C LEU A 26 18.76 5.89 -7.84
N ASN A 27 19.57 6.94 -7.78
CA ASN A 27 20.37 7.38 -8.93
C ASN A 27 21.49 6.41 -9.29
N ARG A 28 21.91 5.55 -8.34
CA ARG A 28 22.97 4.53 -8.47
C ARG A 28 24.30 5.08 -8.98
N LYS A 29 24.64 6.31 -8.54
CA LYS A 29 25.87 6.99 -8.91
C LYS A 29 27.02 6.70 -7.95
N ASP A 30 26.71 6.66 -6.68
CA ASP A 30 27.66 6.38 -5.58
C ASP A 30 26.88 5.68 -4.46
N ARG A 31 27.06 4.37 -4.38
CA ARG A 31 26.33 3.54 -3.42
C ARG A 31 26.61 3.95 -1.96
N ASP A 32 27.86 4.27 -1.64
CA ASP A 32 28.25 4.55 -0.25
C ASP A 32 27.68 5.92 0.18
N ALA A 33 27.69 6.92 -0.70
CA ALA A 33 27.05 8.20 -0.44
C ALA A 33 25.51 8.08 -0.38
N GLU A 34 24.91 7.25 -1.22
CA GLU A 34 23.46 6.98 -1.19
C GLU A 34 23.07 6.23 0.10
N LEU A 35 23.88 5.27 0.55
CA LEU A 35 23.69 4.56 1.80
C LEU A 35 23.79 5.50 3.02
N GLU A 36 24.77 6.41 3.06
CA GLU A 36 24.91 7.42 4.13
C GLU A 36 23.64 8.27 4.26
N VAL A 37 23.07 8.72 3.14
CA VAL A 37 21.80 9.48 3.14
C VAL A 37 20.63 8.62 3.65
N ILE A 38 20.56 7.34 3.29
CA ILE A 38 19.52 6.43 3.77
C ILE A 38 19.66 6.19 5.28
N GLN A 39 20.88 6.05 5.79
CA GLN A 39 21.16 5.93 7.22
C GLN A 39 20.74 7.18 7.99
N ASP A 40 21.09 8.36 7.50
CA ASP A 40 20.66 9.64 8.08
C ASP A 40 19.14 9.77 8.09
N MET A 41 18.46 9.38 7.01
CA MET A 41 17.01 9.41 6.91
C MET A 41 16.36 8.42 7.90
N ALA A 42 16.91 7.20 8.03
CA ALA A 42 16.43 6.19 8.97
C ALA A 42 16.50 6.68 10.43
N ASP A 43 17.57 7.34 10.83
CA ASP A 43 17.72 8.01 12.14
C ASP A 43 16.67 9.11 12.33
N ARG A 44 16.42 9.90 11.29
CA ARG A 44 15.58 11.11 11.38
C ARG A 44 14.08 10.88 11.26
N ILE A 45 13.64 9.84 10.59
CA ILE A 45 12.21 9.64 10.27
C ILE A 45 11.32 9.63 11.51
N GLN A 46 11.76 8.98 12.60
CA GLN A 46 11.02 8.96 13.86
C GLN A 46 11.07 10.30 14.61
N ALA A 47 12.17 11.04 14.49
CA ALA A 47 12.30 12.38 15.03
C ALA A 47 11.38 13.37 14.31
N ILE A 48 11.29 13.30 13.00
CA ILE A 48 10.36 14.08 12.16
C ILE A 48 8.93 13.78 12.61
N LYS A 49 8.55 12.50 12.70
CA LYS A 49 7.22 12.06 13.15
C LYS A 49 6.87 12.63 14.52
N ARG A 50 7.74 12.48 15.52
CA ARG A 50 7.53 13.02 16.87
C ARG A 50 7.39 14.53 16.88
N SER A 51 8.29 15.24 16.20
CA SER A 51 8.29 16.71 16.15
C SER A 51 7.02 17.27 15.52
N VAL A 52 6.57 16.67 14.43
CA VAL A 52 5.33 17.11 13.75
C VAL A 52 4.11 16.74 14.60
N SER A 53 4.03 15.53 15.17
CA SER A 53 2.91 15.11 16.01
C SER A 53 2.74 15.97 17.28
N ILE A 54 3.81 16.56 17.82
CA ILE A 54 3.71 17.51 18.95
C ILE A 54 3.02 18.80 18.51
N ARG A 55 3.33 19.30 17.31
CA ARG A 55 2.75 20.55 16.78
C ARG A 55 1.32 20.36 16.25
N ALA A 56 1.05 19.20 15.67
CA ALA A 56 -0.21 18.82 15.06
C ALA A 56 -0.83 17.65 15.83
N ASN A 57 -1.07 17.87 17.13
CA ASN A 57 -1.60 16.84 18.01
C ASN A 57 -3.04 16.47 17.62
N GLY A 58 -3.29 15.18 17.45
CA GLY A 58 -4.60 14.64 17.07
C GLY A 58 -4.81 14.45 15.59
N GLU A 59 -3.86 14.84 14.71
CA GLU A 59 -4.00 14.71 13.25
C GLU A 59 -3.69 13.29 12.70
N GLY A 60 -3.47 12.31 13.56
CA GLY A 60 -3.37 10.92 13.18
C GLY A 60 -2.21 10.62 12.21
N LEU A 61 -1.08 11.35 12.32
CA LEU A 61 0.07 11.19 11.43
C LEU A 61 0.58 9.75 11.39
N GLY A 62 0.60 9.17 10.20
CA GLY A 62 1.19 7.88 9.88
C GLY A 62 2.27 8.01 8.81
N ILE A 63 3.38 7.28 9.00
CA ILE A 63 4.48 7.19 8.05
C ILE A 63 4.83 5.72 7.85
N ALA A 64 4.98 5.29 6.59
CA ALA A 64 5.61 4.04 6.23
C ALA A 64 6.64 4.30 5.13
N PHE A 65 7.86 3.80 5.34
CA PHE A 65 8.97 3.89 4.41
C PHE A 65 9.49 2.49 4.12
N GLY A 66 9.72 2.19 2.85
CA GLY A 66 10.07 0.83 2.43
C GLY A 66 11.04 0.76 1.28
N PHE A 67 11.56 -0.45 1.07
CA PHE A 67 12.58 -0.80 0.08
C PHE A 67 12.07 -1.89 -0.85
N SER A 68 12.29 -1.77 -2.16
CA SER A 68 12.13 -2.88 -3.08
C SER A 68 13.26 -3.89 -2.92
N ARG A 69 13.11 -5.08 -3.49
CA ARG A 69 14.17 -6.10 -3.52
C ARG A 69 15.46 -5.56 -4.13
N LYS A 70 15.36 -4.83 -5.24
CA LYS A 70 16.53 -4.26 -5.92
C LYS A 70 17.24 -3.17 -5.09
N ALA A 71 16.47 -2.36 -4.35
CA ALA A 71 17.05 -1.39 -3.46
C ALA A 71 17.74 -2.07 -2.27
N TRP A 72 17.11 -3.09 -1.71
CA TRP A 72 17.67 -3.87 -0.60
C TRP A 72 19.01 -4.51 -0.98
N ASP A 73 19.04 -5.25 -2.09
CA ASP A 73 20.27 -5.90 -2.58
C ASP A 73 21.38 -4.90 -2.93
N TYR A 74 21.02 -3.70 -3.40
CA TYR A 74 21.98 -2.66 -3.76
C TYR A 74 22.56 -1.97 -2.53
N LEU A 75 21.73 -1.59 -1.56
CA LEU A 75 22.16 -0.85 -0.38
C LEU A 75 22.80 -1.78 0.67
N PHE A 76 22.26 -2.97 0.84
CA PHE A 76 22.60 -3.92 1.90
C PHE A 76 23.01 -5.30 1.34
N PRO A 77 24.06 -5.39 0.50
CA PRO A 77 24.39 -6.63 -0.24
C PRO A 77 24.80 -7.81 0.64
N ASN A 78 25.15 -7.57 1.90
CA ASN A 78 25.56 -8.61 2.84
C ASN A 78 24.50 -8.88 3.92
N ALA A 79 23.43 -8.11 3.95
CA ALA A 79 22.34 -8.29 4.92
C ALA A 79 21.47 -9.49 4.54
N PRO A 80 20.82 -10.13 5.52
CA PRO A 80 19.75 -11.06 5.23
C PRO A 80 18.63 -10.37 4.44
N VAL A 81 17.85 -11.16 3.71
CA VAL A 81 16.74 -10.67 2.89
C VAL A 81 15.42 -11.13 3.48
N PRO A 82 14.41 -10.25 3.63
CA PRO A 82 13.08 -10.67 4.05
C PRO A 82 12.55 -11.82 3.18
N LYS A 83 12.02 -12.87 3.79
CA LYS A 83 11.73 -14.16 3.13
C LYS A 83 10.88 -14.07 1.87
N GLU A 84 9.89 -13.19 1.88
CA GLU A 84 8.97 -13.05 0.74
C GLU A 84 9.22 -11.77 -0.08
N LEU A 85 10.31 -11.03 0.18
CA LEU A 85 10.69 -9.89 -0.64
C LEU A 85 11.31 -10.36 -1.96
N GLU A 86 10.52 -10.37 -3.00
CA GLU A 86 10.95 -10.73 -4.37
C GLU A 86 11.09 -9.49 -5.27
N ASP A 87 11.81 -9.63 -6.38
CA ASP A 87 11.77 -8.66 -7.49
C ASP A 87 10.48 -8.90 -8.28
N PHE A 88 9.44 -8.09 -8.01
CA PHE A 88 8.13 -8.26 -8.60
C PHE A 88 8.17 -8.08 -10.12
N GLN A 89 7.70 -9.10 -10.87
CA GLN A 89 7.75 -9.13 -12.33
C GLN A 89 6.38 -8.91 -13.00
N GLY A 90 5.37 -8.51 -12.23
CA GLY A 90 3.98 -8.42 -12.69
C GLY A 90 3.23 -9.75 -12.57
N ILE A 91 1.93 -9.71 -12.82
CA ILE A 91 1.05 -10.88 -12.86
C ILE A 91 0.35 -10.90 -14.21
N LYS A 92 0.41 -12.04 -14.91
CA LYS A 92 -0.34 -12.25 -16.14
C LYS A 92 -1.78 -12.56 -15.81
N GLY A 93 -2.69 -11.84 -16.42
CA GLY A 93 -4.12 -12.06 -16.32
C GLY A 93 -4.75 -12.41 -17.67
N ASP A 94 -6.03 -12.75 -17.64
CA ASP A 94 -6.76 -13.16 -18.84
C ASP A 94 -7.11 -11.96 -19.74
N LYS A 95 -7.48 -10.82 -19.15
CA LYS A 95 -7.85 -9.60 -19.88
C LYS A 95 -6.82 -8.50 -19.76
N GLN A 96 -6.26 -8.34 -18.58
CA GLN A 96 -5.29 -7.32 -18.23
C GLN A 96 -4.19 -7.95 -17.38
N ASP A 97 -2.98 -7.39 -17.45
CA ASP A 97 -1.87 -7.78 -16.62
C ASP A 97 -1.73 -6.79 -15.45
N VAL A 98 -1.23 -7.25 -14.31
CA VAL A 98 -0.64 -6.36 -13.30
C VAL A 98 0.73 -5.93 -13.81
N PRO A 99 0.95 -4.65 -14.15
CA PRO A 99 2.25 -4.22 -14.63
C PRO A 99 3.28 -4.21 -13.49
N ALA A 100 4.53 -4.53 -13.78
CA ALA A 100 5.65 -4.26 -12.89
C ALA A 100 6.26 -2.91 -13.24
N VAL A 101 6.32 -2.00 -12.28
CA VAL A 101 6.98 -0.70 -12.43
C VAL A 101 8.22 -0.68 -11.54
N ALA A 102 9.34 -0.26 -12.10
CA ALA A 102 10.58 -0.16 -11.33
C ALA A 102 10.50 0.99 -10.34
N ALA A 103 10.71 0.67 -9.06
CA ALA A 103 10.91 1.63 -7.98
C ALA A 103 11.83 1.01 -6.93
N ASP A 104 12.63 1.84 -6.28
CA ASP A 104 13.58 1.42 -5.25
C ASP A 104 13.04 1.70 -3.84
N LEU A 105 12.50 2.90 -3.64
CA LEU A 105 12.01 3.37 -2.33
C LEU A 105 10.53 3.72 -2.42
N PHE A 106 9.83 3.48 -1.32
CA PHE A 106 8.42 3.80 -1.14
C PHE A 106 8.21 4.63 0.11
N LEU A 107 7.50 5.74 -0.02
CA LEU A 107 7.08 6.58 1.08
C LEU A 107 5.56 6.73 1.05
N HIS A 108 4.91 6.40 2.16
CA HIS A 108 3.49 6.61 2.39
C HIS A 108 3.31 7.46 3.64
N VAL A 109 2.86 8.68 3.46
CA VAL A 109 2.55 9.63 4.54
C VAL A 109 1.07 9.95 4.52
N ARG A 110 0.44 9.91 5.68
CA ARG A 110 -0.98 10.21 5.82
C ARG A 110 -1.31 10.90 7.13
N SER A 111 -2.31 11.75 7.12
CA SER A 111 -2.82 12.45 8.29
C SER A 111 -4.24 12.98 8.06
N ASN A 112 -4.83 13.63 9.06
CA ASN A 112 -6.13 14.30 8.90
C ASN A 112 -5.99 15.75 8.39
N ASP A 113 -4.77 16.24 8.21
CA ASP A 113 -4.48 17.61 7.71
C ASP A 113 -3.45 17.55 6.58
N GLU A 114 -3.81 18.12 5.42
CA GLU A 114 -2.95 18.15 4.23
C GLU A 114 -1.62 18.90 4.49
N SER A 115 -1.64 19.93 5.32
CA SER A 115 -0.43 20.68 5.65
C SER A 115 0.55 19.86 6.48
N VAL A 116 0.04 18.95 7.31
CA VAL A 116 0.84 18.00 8.09
C VAL A 116 1.46 16.94 7.16
N THR A 117 0.65 16.37 6.26
CA THR A 117 1.14 15.41 5.25
C THR A 117 2.23 16.05 4.39
N TYR A 118 1.98 17.25 3.85
CA TYR A 118 2.96 18.00 3.07
C TYR A 118 4.26 18.25 3.84
N THR A 119 4.15 18.77 5.08
CA THR A 119 5.32 19.09 5.90
C THR A 119 6.23 17.87 6.14
N VAL A 120 5.65 16.70 6.35
CA VAL A 120 6.43 15.47 6.56
C VAL A 120 7.08 15.00 5.27
N VAL A 121 6.33 14.98 4.17
CA VAL A 121 6.87 14.58 2.86
C VAL A 121 8.01 15.49 2.46
N ASP A 122 7.85 16.81 2.59
CA ASP A 122 8.88 17.80 2.23
C ASP A 122 10.16 17.59 3.04
N GLN A 123 10.06 17.40 4.35
CA GLN A 123 11.22 17.14 5.21
C GLN A 123 11.94 15.83 4.84
N ILE A 124 11.22 14.74 4.55
CA ILE A 124 11.83 13.46 4.16
C ILE A 124 12.47 13.61 2.76
N MET A 125 11.82 14.31 1.85
CA MET A 125 12.33 14.54 0.50
C MET A 125 13.55 15.46 0.46
N GLU A 126 13.81 16.30 1.47
CA GLU A 126 15.06 17.05 1.59
C GLU A 126 16.28 16.10 1.65
N PHE A 127 16.15 14.95 2.31
CA PHE A 127 17.19 13.91 2.33
C PHE A 127 17.25 13.16 1.00
N LEU A 128 16.11 12.70 0.50
CA LEU A 128 16.06 11.73 -0.61
C LEU A 128 16.24 12.35 -2.00
N ARG A 129 15.81 13.61 -2.20
CA ARG A 129 15.89 14.30 -3.50
C ARG A 129 17.29 14.31 -4.13
N PRO A 130 18.40 14.50 -3.39
CA PRO A 130 19.74 14.49 -3.99
C PRO A 130 20.17 13.14 -4.58
N ILE A 131 19.64 12.04 -4.05
CA ILE A 131 20.06 10.67 -4.38
C ILE A 131 19.02 9.89 -5.20
N THR A 132 17.86 10.48 -5.47
CA THR A 132 16.75 9.80 -6.14
C THR A 132 16.16 10.59 -7.28
N SER A 133 15.36 9.90 -8.09
CA SER A 133 14.38 10.49 -9.01
C SER A 133 12.98 9.97 -8.69
N VAL A 134 11.97 10.85 -8.84
CA VAL A 134 10.57 10.49 -8.59
C VAL A 134 10.04 9.63 -9.74
N VAL A 135 9.48 8.47 -9.40
CA VAL A 135 8.76 7.61 -10.35
C VAL A 135 7.30 8.00 -10.43
N ASP A 136 6.66 8.11 -9.27
CA ASP A 136 5.28 8.58 -9.11
C ASP A 136 5.14 9.30 -7.78
N GLU A 137 4.36 10.37 -7.78
CA GLU A 137 3.88 11.05 -6.58
C GLU A 137 2.38 11.24 -6.72
N THR A 138 1.62 10.62 -5.82
CA THR A 138 0.17 10.66 -5.84
C THR A 138 -0.37 11.24 -4.54
N HIS A 139 -1.12 12.32 -4.66
CA HIS A 139 -1.91 12.91 -3.57
C HIS A 139 -3.30 12.29 -3.59
N GLY A 140 -3.63 11.60 -2.52
CA GLY A 140 -4.93 10.99 -2.31
C GLY A 140 -5.73 11.70 -1.21
N PHE A 141 -7.01 11.44 -1.19
CA PHE A 141 -7.94 12.09 -0.26
C PHE A 141 -9.02 11.12 0.24
N HIS A 142 -9.56 11.41 1.40
CA HIS A 142 -10.76 10.72 1.90
C HIS A 142 -11.98 11.18 1.12
N TYR A 143 -12.74 10.20 0.58
CA TYR A 143 -13.91 10.48 -0.24
C TYR A 143 -15.19 10.05 0.49
N GLU A 144 -16.18 10.94 0.51
CA GLU A 144 -17.57 10.73 0.94
C GLU A 144 -17.80 9.67 2.04
N GLN A 145 -17.40 9.97 3.26
CA GLN A 145 -17.63 9.13 4.44
C GLN A 145 -17.02 7.70 4.33
N GLY A 146 -15.87 7.57 3.66
CA GLY A 146 -15.15 6.29 3.54
C GLY A 146 -15.61 5.46 2.34
N ARG A 147 -16.09 6.09 1.28
CA ARG A 147 -16.39 5.40 0.02
C ARG A 147 -15.19 5.39 -0.91
N ALA A 148 -15.10 4.35 -1.72
CA ALA A 148 -14.26 4.36 -2.91
C ALA A 148 -14.81 5.35 -3.95
N ILE A 149 -13.97 5.83 -4.86
CA ILE A 149 -14.37 6.80 -5.91
C ILE A 149 -15.46 6.24 -6.88
N ILE A 150 -15.69 4.93 -6.84
CA ILE A 150 -16.77 4.21 -7.55
C ILE A 150 -18.08 4.20 -6.76
N ASP A 151 -18.18 4.96 -5.67
CA ASP A 151 -19.34 5.20 -4.79
C ASP A 151 -19.76 4.02 -3.88
N PHE A 152 -18.96 2.97 -3.73
CA PHE A 152 -19.21 1.88 -2.77
C PHE A 152 -18.47 2.14 -1.46
N VAL A 153 -19.02 1.65 -0.34
CA VAL A 153 -18.33 1.70 0.96
C VAL A 153 -17.04 0.90 0.86
N ASP A 154 -15.94 1.47 1.33
CA ASP A 154 -14.64 0.81 1.30
C ASP A 154 -14.23 0.32 2.69
N GLY A 155 -13.45 -0.76 2.72
CA GLY A 155 -12.81 -1.23 3.93
C GLY A 155 -13.70 -2.06 4.88
N THR A 156 -14.91 -2.46 4.50
CA THR A 156 -15.84 -3.23 5.33
C THR A 156 -15.21 -4.54 5.86
N GLU A 157 -14.45 -5.24 5.01
CA GLU A 157 -13.77 -6.50 5.36
C GLU A 157 -12.31 -6.29 5.79
N ASN A 158 -11.90 -5.04 6.02
CA ASN A 158 -10.54 -4.75 6.44
C ASN A 158 -10.33 -5.20 7.90
N PRO A 159 -9.28 -5.95 8.22
CA PRO A 159 -9.02 -6.35 9.59
C PRO A 159 -8.79 -5.11 10.47
N VAL A 160 -9.28 -5.15 11.70
CA VAL A 160 -9.20 -4.03 12.64
C VAL A 160 -8.48 -4.40 13.93
N SER A 161 -7.96 -3.41 14.63
CA SER A 161 -7.33 -3.60 15.96
C SER A 161 -6.23 -4.67 15.92
N GLN A 162 -6.33 -5.70 16.75
CA GLN A 162 -5.34 -6.76 16.84
C GLN A 162 -5.29 -7.63 15.58
N GLU A 163 -6.41 -7.86 14.92
CA GLU A 163 -6.47 -8.61 13.67
C GLU A 163 -5.65 -7.91 12.57
N ALA A 164 -5.68 -6.56 12.51
CA ALA A 164 -4.85 -5.81 11.58
C ALA A 164 -3.34 -6.03 11.81
N VAL A 165 -2.93 -6.19 13.06
CA VAL A 165 -1.54 -6.53 13.40
C VAL A 165 -1.20 -7.97 12.98
N GLU A 166 -2.10 -8.92 13.23
CA GLU A 166 -1.90 -10.34 12.89
C GLU A 166 -1.72 -10.56 11.38
N TRP A 167 -2.46 -9.81 10.55
CA TRP A 167 -2.42 -9.94 9.10
C TRP A 167 -1.47 -8.97 8.40
N GLY A 168 -1.15 -7.84 9.04
CA GLY A 168 -0.33 -6.79 8.43
C GLY A 168 1.14 -6.82 8.82
N VAL A 169 1.52 -7.53 9.90
CA VAL A 169 2.86 -7.41 10.50
C VAL A 169 3.57 -8.76 10.56
N ILE A 170 4.79 -8.82 10.07
CA ILE A 170 5.66 -10.00 10.12
C ILE A 170 5.92 -10.40 11.58
N GLY A 171 5.73 -11.68 11.88
CA GLY A 171 5.94 -12.27 13.20
C GLY A 171 7.16 -13.19 13.26
N ASP A 172 6.99 -14.30 13.95
CA ASP A 172 8.06 -15.29 14.20
C ASP A 172 8.38 -16.20 13.00
N GLU A 173 7.62 -16.13 11.93
CA GLU A 173 7.92 -16.80 10.65
C GLU A 173 9.16 -16.24 9.97
N ASP A 174 9.51 -14.96 10.23
CA ASP A 174 10.73 -14.31 9.78
C ASP A 174 11.39 -13.54 10.95
N PRO A 175 12.14 -14.24 11.83
CA PRO A 175 12.61 -13.68 13.09
C PRO A 175 13.55 -12.47 12.94
N GLU A 176 14.29 -12.37 11.83
CA GLU A 176 15.20 -11.26 11.55
C GLU A 176 14.46 -9.99 11.15
N PHE A 177 13.23 -10.15 10.63
CA PHE A 177 12.41 -9.04 10.15
C PHE A 177 11.07 -8.92 10.89
N THR A 178 10.97 -9.50 12.09
CA THR A 178 9.80 -9.34 12.97
C THR A 178 9.47 -7.86 13.13
N ASN A 179 8.17 -7.53 13.20
CA ASN A 179 7.62 -6.17 13.24
C ASN A 179 7.73 -5.38 11.93
N GLY A 180 8.28 -5.95 10.86
CA GLY A 180 8.19 -5.40 9.50
C GLY A 180 6.87 -5.74 8.82
N SER A 181 6.73 -5.38 7.55
CA SER A 181 5.55 -5.69 6.72
C SER A 181 5.94 -5.76 5.25
N TYR A 182 5.19 -6.50 4.44
CA TYR A 182 5.23 -6.37 2.99
C TYR A 182 4.17 -5.37 2.53
N ALA A 183 4.53 -4.50 1.61
CA ALA A 183 3.62 -3.51 1.03
C ALA A 183 3.52 -3.67 -0.48
N PHE A 184 2.31 -3.86 -0.98
CA PHE A 184 2.07 -3.84 -2.41
C PHE A 184 1.31 -2.57 -2.79
N ALA A 185 1.95 -1.74 -3.63
CA ALA A 185 1.43 -0.45 -4.08
C ALA A 185 0.98 -0.55 -5.54
N GLN A 186 -0.27 -0.22 -5.80
CA GLN A 186 -0.86 -0.30 -7.12
C GLN A 186 -1.81 0.86 -7.40
N LYS A 187 -1.65 1.48 -8.55
CA LYS A 187 -2.48 2.60 -9.00
C LYS A 187 -3.42 2.12 -10.10
N TYR A 188 -4.70 2.41 -9.93
CA TYR A 188 -5.74 2.13 -10.91
C TYR A 188 -6.33 3.43 -11.46
N GLU A 189 -6.49 3.52 -12.76
CA GLU A 189 -7.35 4.52 -13.40
C GLU A 189 -8.72 3.91 -13.70
N HIS A 190 -9.78 4.68 -13.40
CA HIS A 190 -11.16 4.22 -13.59
C HIS A 190 -11.83 4.93 -14.75
N ASP A 191 -12.50 4.15 -15.62
CA ASP A 191 -13.50 4.67 -16.55
C ASP A 191 -14.81 4.91 -15.78
N LEU A 192 -14.84 6.01 -15.02
CA LEU A 192 -16.03 6.35 -14.22
C LEU A 192 -17.23 6.73 -15.08
N ASP A 193 -17.04 7.14 -16.33
CA ASP A 193 -18.14 7.48 -17.21
C ASP A 193 -18.87 6.20 -17.67
N ALA A 194 -18.12 5.17 -18.06
CA ALA A 194 -18.68 3.86 -18.36
C ALA A 194 -19.27 3.20 -17.11
N TRP A 195 -18.58 3.29 -15.94
CA TRP A 195 -19.07 2.77 -14.68
C TRP A 195 -20.40 3.39 -14.26
N ARG A 196 -20.53 4.72 -14.31
CA ARG A 196 -21.74 5.47 -13.95
C ARG A 196 -22.89 5.29 -14.93
N ALA A 197 -22.62 4.86 -16.17
CA ALA A 197 -23.64 4.52 -17.16
C ALA A 197 -24.32 3.17 -16.85
N LEU A 198 -23.75 2.33 -16.00
CA LEU A 198 -24.37 1.08 -15.57
C LEU A 198 -25.54 1.35 -14.62
N PRO A 199 -26.65 0.56 -14.73
CA PRO A 199 -27.66 0.51 -13.69
C PRO A 199 -27.05 0.14 -12.32
N THR A 200 -27.58 0.70 -11.24
CA THR A 200 -27.08 0.44 -9.88
C THR A 200 -27.03 -1.06 -9.55
N GLU A 201 -28.05 -1.81 -9.96
CA GLU A 201 -28.16 -3.25 -9.73
C GLU A 201 -27.03 -4.03 -10.44
N MET A 202 -26.54 -3.53 -11.57
CA MET A 202 -25.39 -4.14 -12.26
C MET A 202 -24.07 -3.81 -11.52
N GLN A 203 -23.91 -2.56 -11.07
CA GLN A 203 -22.76 -2.19 -10.25
C GLN A 203 -22.71 -3.04 -8.97
N GLU A 204 -23.86 -3.21 -8.29
CA GLU A 204 -23.97 -4.04 -7.08
C GLU A 204 -23.59 -5.51 -7.35
N LYS A 205 -24.05 -6.10 -8.46
CA LYS A 205 -23.68 -7.46 -8.85
C LYS A 205 -22.17 -7.61 -9.12
N PHE A 206 -21.55 -6.61 -9.72
CA PHE A 206 -20.12 -6.64 -10.05
C PHE A 206 -19.23 -6.44 -8.83
N ILE A 207 -19.70 -5.69 -7.83
CA ILE A 207 -18.99 -5.53 -6.56
C ILE A 207 -19.33 -6.67 -5.58
N GLY A 208 -20.55 -7.20 -5.63
CA GLY A 208 -21.07 -8.21 -4.72
C GLY A 208 -21.72 -7.65 -3.45
N ARG A 209 -21.97 -6.33 -3.40
CA ARG A 209 -22.56 -5.63 -2.25
C ARG A 209 -23.58 -4.56 -2.69
N ARG A 210 -24.53 -4.24 -1.82
CA ARG A 210 -25.47 -3.14 -2.04
C ARG A 210 -24.74 -1.79 -1.93
N LYS A 211 -24.93 -0.92 -2.91
CA LYS A 211 -24.21 0.35 -3.04
C LYS A 211 -24.41 1.29 -1.86
N PHE A 212 -25.63 1.39 -1.34
CA PHE A 212 -25.97 2.34 -0.28
C PHE A 212 -25.90 1.76 1.13
N SER A 213 -26.34 0.52 1.32
CA SER A 213 -26.41 -0.13 2.63
C SER A 213 -25.19 -0.96 2.99
N ASP A 214 -24.31 -1.19 2.02
CA ASP A 214 -23.12 -2.05 2.16
C ASP A 214 -23.42 -3.50 2.57
N ILE A 215 -24.67 -3.92 2.47
CA ILE A 215 -25.06 -5.30 2.73
C ILE A 215 -24.54 -6.18 1.60
N GLU A 216 -23.85 -7.26 1.94
CA GLU A 216 -23.41 -8.25 0.98
C GLU A 216 -24.60 -8.91 0.27
N LEU A 217 -24.51 -9.12 -1.04
CA LEU A 217 -25.52 -9.82 -1.82
C LEU A 217 -25.45 -11.33 -1.51
N GLU A 218 -26.61 -12.00 -1.62
CA GLU A 218 -26.66 -13.46 -1.59
C GLU A 218 -25.89 -14.06 -2.78
N ASP A 219 -25.37 -15.27 -2.63
CA ASP A 219 -24.51 -15.90 -3.63
C ASP A 219 -25.17 -16.09 -5.01
N ASP A 220 -26.49 -16.26 -5.05
CA ASP A 220 -27.27 -16.38 -6.27
C ASP A 220 -27.60 -15.01 -6.93
N GLU A 221 -27.40 -13.91 -6.22
CA GLU A 221 -27.58 -12.55 -6.73
C GLU A 221 -26.25 -11.98 -7.32
N LYS A 222 -25.09 -12.42 -6.82
CA LYS A 222 -23.76 -11.96 -7.26
C LYS A 222 -23.44 -12.42 -8.67
N ASP A 223 -22.59 -11.65 -9.37
CA ASP A 223 -21.87 -12.20 -10.51
C ASP A 223 -20.82 -13.21 -10.00
N PRO A 224 -20.62 -14.38 -10.63
CA PRO A 224 -19.57 -15.32 -10.22
C PRO A 224 -18.17 -14.72 -10.20
N ALA A 225 -17.92 -13.67 -10.98
CA ALA A 225 -16.69 -12.91 -11.01
C ALA A 225 -16.85 -11.53 -10.33
N ALA A 226 -17.75 -11.41 -9.35
CA ALA A 226 -17.88 -10.20 -8.55
C ALA A 226 -16.57 -9.92 -7.77
N HIS A 227 -16.25 -8.65 -7.61
CA HIS A 227 -15.00 -8.23 -6.96
C HIS A 227 -14.80 -8.85 -5.58
N ASN A 228 -15.82 -8.85 -4.73
CA ASN A 228 -15.73 -9.45 -3.39
C ASN A 228 -15.62 -10.98 -3.38
N VAL A 229 -15.93 -11.66 -4.50
CA VAL A 229 -15.77 -13.12 -4.64
C VAL A 229 -14.35 -13.48 -5.04
N VAL A 230 -13.83 -12.79 -6.08
CA VAL A 230 -12.54 -13.17 -6.68
C VAL A 230 -11.34 -12.47 -6.06
N SER A 231 -11.54 -11.42 -5.26
CA SER A 231 -10.44 -10.70 -4.59
C SER A 231 -10.02 -11.29 -3.24
N GLN A 232 -10.41 -12.53 -2.96
CA GLN A 232 -10.14 -13.23 -1.70
C GLN A 232 -9.01 -14.26 -1.84
N ASP A 233 -8.42 -14.60 -0.71
CA ASP A 233 -7.55 -15.77 -0.54
C ASP A 233 -8.16 -16.70 0.52
N ASN A 234 -8.88 -17.72 0.06
CA ASN A 234 -9.58 -18.71 0.87
C ASN A 234 -8.89 -20.10 0.81
N ARG A 235 -7.56 -20.12 0.69
CA ARG A 235 -6.81 -21.37 0.68
C ARG A 235 -6.95 -22.12 2.01
N ASP A 236 -6.95 -23.45 1.93
CA ASP A 236 -7.01 -24.34 3.09
C ASP A 236 -8.27 -24.16 3.96
N ASP A 237 -9.41 -23.81 3.34
CA ASP A 237 -10.67 -23.50 4.03
C ASP A 237 -10.56 -22.40 5.09
N LYS A 238 -9.58 -21.50 4.91
CA LYS A 238 -9.32 -20.37 5.78
C LYS A 238 -9.23 -19.09 4.98
N GLU A 239 -9.99 -18.08 5.40
CA GLU A 239 -9.87 -16.74 4.86
C GLU A 239 -8.56 -16.10 5.34
N HIS A 240 -7.69 -15.73 4.39
CA HIS A 240 -6.49 -14.94 4.64
C HIS A 240 -6.78 -13.47 4.33
N LYS A 241 -6.27 -12.57 5.16
CA LYS A 241 -6.53 -11.13 5.06
C LYS A 241 -5.25 -10.33 4.87
N ILE A 242 -5.41 -9.10 4.46
CA ILE A 242 -4.39 -8.06 4.42
C ILE A 242 -4.96 -6.75 4.97
N VAL A 243 -4.13 -5.85 5.44
CA VAL A 243 -4.55 -4.48 5.76
C VAL A 243 -4.48 -3.66 4.48
N ARG A 244 -5.63 -3.25 3.95
CA ARG A 244 -5.68 -2.54 2.67
C ARG A 244 -6.34 -1.17 2.80
N MET A 245 -5.93 -0.27 1.91
CA MET A 245 -6.53 1.04 1.74
C MET A 245 -6.70 1.30 0.24
N ASN A 246 -7.89 1.77 -0.16
CA ASN A 246 -8.20 2.21 -1.51
C ASN A 246 -8.35 3.73 -1.48
N VAL A 247 -7.27 4.44 -1.73
CA VAL A 247 -7.23 5.89 -1.59
C VAL A 247 -7.56 6.56 -2.92
N PRO A 248 -8.67 7.30 -3.03
CA PRO A 248 -9.00 8.05 -4.22
C PRO A 248 -7.96 9.11 -4.56
N PHE A 249 -7.67 9.26 -5.86
CA PHE A 249 -6.94 10.39 -6.41
C PHE A 249 -7.63 10.88 -7.67
N ALA A 250 -7.54 12.18 -7.96
CA ALA A 250 -8.20 12.74 -9.13
C ALA A 250 -7.54 14.03 -9.62
N GLN A 251 -7.57 14.19 -10.93
CA GLN A 251 -7.27 15.45 -11.63
C GLN A 251 -8.44 15.72 -12.62
N PRO A 252 -9.59 16.23 -12.12
CA PRO A 252 -10.83 16.32 -12.91
C PRO A 252 -10.67 17.11 -14.21
N GLY A 253 -9.84 18.17 -14.19
CA GLY A 253 -9.55 18.98 -15.38
C GLY A 253 -8.81 18.24 -16.50
N GLN A 254 -8.16 17.10 -16.16
CA GLN A 254 -7.46 16.24 -17.11
C GLN A 254 -8.22 14.92 -17.37
N GLY A 255 -9.37 14.73 -16.72
CA GLY A 255 -10.13 13.49 -16.82
C GLY A 255 -9.53 12.30 -16.06
N VAL A 256 -8.46 12.50 -15.29
CA VAL A 256 -7.80 11.44 -14.51
C VAL A 256 -8.57 11.23 -13.21
N ARG A 257 -8.98 9.99 -12.97
CA ARG A 257 -9.72 9.57 -11.77
C ARG A 257 -9.34 8.13 -11.45
N GLY A 258 -9.00 7.87 -10.20
CA GLY A 258 -8.51 6.54 -9.86
C GLY A 258 -8.47 6.23 -8.38
N THR A 259 -7.94 5.05 -8.10
CA THR A 259 -7.68 4.55 -6.76
C THR A 259 -6.21 4.15 -6.64
N TYR A 260 -5.56 4.64 -5.61
CA TYR A 260 -4.27 4.10 -5.17
C TYR A 260 -4.55 3.01 -4.13
N PHE A 261 -4.34 1.77 -4.54
CA PHE A 261 -4.39 0.61 -3.65
C PHE A 261 -3.06 0.48 -2.94
N ILE A 262 -3.09 0.32 -1.62
CA ILE A 262 -1.98 -0.16 -0.81
C ILE A 262 -2.44 -1.33 0.05
N GLY A 263 -1.76 -2.46 -0.06
CA GLY A 263 -1.97 -3.64 0.78
C GLY A 263 -0.75 -3.88 1.64
N TYR A 264 -0.92 -3.83 2.97
CA TYR A 264 0.09 -4.25 3.93
C TYR A 264 -0.20 -5.67 4.39
N ALA A 265 0.81 -6.52 4.35
CA ALA A 265 0.63 -7.93 4.64
C ALA A 265 1.80 -8.52 5.45
N ARG A 266 1.45 -9.42 6.34
CA ARG A 266 2.40 -10.31 7.02
C ARG A 266 3.08 -11.26 6.04
N TYR A 267 2.30 -11.75 5.05
CA TYR A 267 2.73 -12.63 3.98
C TYR A 267 2.43 -11.98 2.63
N TRP A 268 3.46 -11.72 1.83
CA TRP A 268 3.28 -11.23 0.46
C TRP A 268 2.49 -12.22 -0.40
N ASP A 269 2.66 -13.50 -0.16
CA ASP A 269 1.97 -14.57 -0.90
C ASP A 269 0.44 -14.46 -0.82
N VAL A 270 -0.11 -13.97 0.29
CA VAL A 270 -1.56 -13.67 0.43
C VAL A 270 -2.01 -12.60 -0.56
N THR A 271 -1.32 -11.45 -0.57
CA THR A 271 -1.63 -10.36 -1.52
C THR A 271 -1.46 -10.81 -2.96
N LYS A 272 -0.39 -11.56 -3.25
CA LYS A 272 -0.11 -12.10 -4.59
C LYS A 272 -1.20 -13.04 -5.06
N THR A 273 -1.72 -13.89 -4.16
CA THR A 273 -2.84 -14.81 -4.45
C THR A 273 -4.12 -14.04 -4.74
N MET A 274 -4.48 -13.05 -3.92
CA MET A 274 -5.65 -12.19 -4.15
C MET A 274 -5.58 -11.50 -5.52
N LEU A 275 -4.44 -10.89 -5.85
CA LEU A 275 -4.22 -10.27 -7.15
C LEU A 275 -4.31 -11.30 -8.29
N THR A 276 -3.68 -12.46 -8.14
CA THR A 276 -3.73 -13.51 -9.15
C THR A 276 -5.17 -13.94 -9.41
N ASN A 277 -5.96 -14.16 -8.37
CA ASN A 277 -7.37 -14.50 -8.49
C ASN A 277 -8.16 -13.43 -9.25
N MET A 278 -8.02 -12.15 -8.89
CA MET A 278 -8.70 -11.03 -9.56
C MET A 278 -8.40 -11.01 -11.07
N PHE A 279 -7.13 -11.17 -11.43
CA PHE A 279 -6.69 -11.01 -12.83
C PHE A 279 -6.89 -12.27 -13.69
N THR A 280 -6.98 -13.47 -13.09
CA THR A 280 -7.21 -14.73 -13.81
C THR A 280 -8.65 -15.22 -13.75
N GLN A 281 -9.47 -14.71 -12.82
CA GLN A 281 -10.90 -15.06 -12.73
C GLN A 281 -11.81 -13.96 -13.29
N ASN A 282 -11.24 -13.01 -14.04
CA ASN A 282 -11.97 -11.96 -14.75
C ASN A 282 -12.85 -11.08 -13.85
N ASP A 283 -12.30 -10.58 -12.75
CA ASP A 283 -12.97 -9.63 -11.87
C ASP A 283 -13.70 -8.55 -12.67
N LYS A 284 -15.00 -8.41 -12.42
CA LYS A 284 -15.87 -7.47 -13.15
C LYS A 284 -15.51 -6.01 -12.95
N LEU A 285 -14.92 -5.67 -11.81
CA LEU A 285 -14.44 -4.31 -11.57
C LEU A 285 -13.30 -3.93 -12.53
N LEU A 286 -12.47 -4.89 -12.95
CA LEU A 286 -11.37 -4.66 -13.88
C LEU A 286 -11.85 -4.30 -15.29
N ASP A 287 -13.11 -4.51 -15.66
CA ASP A 287 -13.66 -4.02 -16.93
C ASP A 287 -13.75 -2.46 -16.95
N TYR A 288 -13.70 -1.82 -15.76
CA TYR A 288 -13.81 -0.36 -15.55
C TYR A 288 -12.58 0.24 -14.84
N SER A 289 -11.64 -0.59 -14.42
CA SER A 289 -10.47 -0.21 -13.62
C SER A 289 -9.21 -0.76 -14.25
N LYS A 290 -8.36 0.13 -14.75
CA LYS A 290 -7.11 -0.26 -15.42
C LYS A 290 -5.94 -0.12 -14.44
N PRO A 291 -5.21 -1.19 -14.12
CA PRO A 291 -3.98 -1.09 -13.35
C PRO A 291 -2.88 -0.42 -14.19
N ILE A 292 -2.24 0.59 -13.63
CA ILE A 292 -1.17 1.33 -14.30
C ILE A 292 0.17 1.19 -13.61
N THR A 293 0.20 0.73 -12.36
CA THR A 293 1.42 0.39 -11.63
C THR A 293 1.25 -0.92 -10.85
N GLY A 294 2.36 -1.50 -10.43
CA GLY A 294 2.43 -2.60 -9.46
C GLY A 294 3.86 -2.68 -8.94
N MET A 295 4.03 -2.55 -7.62
CA MET A 295 5.32 -2.48 -6.97
C MET A 295 5.25 -3.15 -5.60
N LEU A 296 6.25 -3.99 -5.29
CA LEU A 296 6.39 -4.67 -4.00
C LEU A 296 7.54 -4.05 -3.21
N PHE A 297 7.27 -3.77 -1.93
CA PHE A 297 8.24 -3.23 -0.99
C PHE A 297 8.23 -4.01 0.33
N PHE A 298 9.36 -4.06 0.99
CA PHE A 298 9.47 -4.38 2.40
C PHE A 298 9.46 -3.10 3.22
N ILE A 299 8.62 -3.04 4.24
CA ILE A 299 8.55 -1.96 5.23
C ILE A 299 9.27 -2.46 6.48
N PRO A 300 10.48 -1.98 6.76
CA PRO A 300 11.24 -2.44 7.93
C PRO A 300 10.56 -2.05 9.25
N SER A 301 10.84 -2.82 10.28
CA SER A 301 10.52 -2.43 11.66
C SER A 301 11.32 -1.20 12.09
N LEU A 302 10.95 -0.60 13.23
CA LEU A 302 11.78 0.47 13.81
C LEU A 302 13.13 -0.06 14.27
N ASP A 303 13.21 -1.34 14.72
CA ASP A 303 14.49 -1.98 15.06
C ASP A 303 15.39 -2.12 13.83
N THR A 304 14.81 -2.53 12.69
CA THR A 304 15.56 -2.61 11.43
C THR A 304 16.00 -1.23 10.94
N LEU A 305 15.16 -0.19 11.10
CA LEU A 305 15.56 1.20 10.77
C LEU A 305 16.70 1.69 11.67
N ASP A 306 16.64 1.37 12.97
CA ASP A 306 17.73 1.70 13.91
C ASP A 306 19.04 0.99 13.48
N ALA A 307 18.98 -0.30 13.11
CA ALA A 307 20.15 -1.04 12.59
C ALA A 307 20.69 -0.45 11.25
N ILE A 308 19.83 0.00 10.36
CA ILE A 308 20.23 0.73 9.13
C ILE A 308 20.98 2.01 9.52
N ALA A 309 20.42 2.81 10.43
CA ALA A 309 21.01 4.07 10.88
C ALA A 309 22.39 3.89 11.52
N GLU A 310 22.58 2.79 12.26
CA GLU A 310 23.84 2.44 12.94
C GLU A 310 24.86 1.73 12.02
N GLY A 311 24.45 1.38 10.79
CA GLY A 311 25.31 0.69 9.83
C GLY A 311 25.57 -0.77 10.19
N GLU A 312 24.62 -1.41 10.86
CA GLU A 312 24.72 -2.79 11.35
C GLU A 312 24.15 -3.84 10.37
N LEU A 313 23.62 -3.40 9.20
CA LEU A 313 23.10 -4.26 8.14
C LEU A 313 24.10 -4.48 7.02
#